data_cf05fecddaaff0cf6d386aade4280fbc
#
_entry.id   cf05fecddaaff0cf6d386aade4280fbc
#
_cell.length_a   1.000
_cell.length_b   1.000
_cell.length_c   1.000
_cell.angle_alpha   90.00
_cell.angle_beta   90.00
_cell.angle_gamma   90.00
#
_symmetry.space_group_name_H-M   'P 1'
#
loop_
_entity.id
_entity.type
_entity.pdbx_description
1 polymer ?
#
loop_
_entity_poly.entity_id
_entity_poly.type
_entity_poly.pdbx_seq_one_letter_code
_entity_poly.pdbx_strand_id
1 'polypeptide(L)'
;MRSVYIFLFAILLSCNHSDKQRKEPRSVALGTPKLNLEQARRLIQLPLHCINTEYPNRLGQTIGSDKDLQSPKVLHPSFYGCFDWHSSVHGHWSLVTLLKQFPTLE
;
A
#
# COMPACT_ATOMS: atom_id res chain seq x y z
N MET A 1 47.41 12.47 38.47
CA MET A 1 45.97 12.16 38.33
C MET A 1 45.06 13.37 38.16
N ARG A 2 45.51 14.61 38.24
CA ARG A 2 44.72 15.84 38.08
C ARG A 2 44.57 16.27 36.59
N SER A 3 45.44 15.79 35.70
CA SER A 3 45.46 16.21 34.27
C SER A 3 44.45 15.50 33.40
N VAL A 4 43.97 14.31 33.79
CA VAL A 4 43.04 13.50 33.02
C VAL A 4 41.61 14.05 33.12
N TYR A 5 41.24 14.69 34.21
CA TYR A 5 39.89 15.24 34.40
C TYR A 5 39.64 16.54 33.59
N ILE A 6 40.67 17.27 33.23
CA ILE A 6 40.56 18.48 32.43
C ILE A 6 40.23 18.15 30.98
N PHE A 7 40.75 17.02 30.45
CA PHE A 7 40.45 16.58 29.10
C PHE A 7 39.02 16.00 28.94
N LEU A 8 38.48 15.38 30.00
CA LEU A 8 37.10 14.86 29.94
C LEU A 8 36.04 15.98 29.97
N PHE A 9 36.35 17.14 30.58
CA PHE A 9 35.39 18.22 30.67
C PHE A 9 35.30 19.07 29.37
N ALA A 10 36.35 19.05 28.55
CA ALA A 10 36.38 19.79 27.26
C ALA A 10 35.53 19.13 26.17
N ILE A 11 35.21 17.84 26.28
CA ILE A 11 34.42 17.09 25.27
C ILE A 11 32.92 17.35 25.43
N LEU A 12 32.45 17.81 26.58
CA LEU A 12 31.01 18.02 26.84
C LEU A 12 30.51 19.41 26.36
N LEU A 13 31.37 20.30 25.90
CA LEU A 13 31.01 21.66 25.45
C LEU A 13 30.90 21.79 23.93
N SER A 14 31.04 20.70 23.17
CA SER A 14 31.06 20.75 21.70
C SER A 14 29.69 20.46 21.05
N CYS A 15 28.60 20.47 21.79
CA CYS A 15 27.25 20.40 21.22
C CYS A 15 26.55 21.75 21.25
N ASN A 16 27.17 22.76 20.62
CA ASN A 16 26.43 23.96 20.24
C ASN A 16 25.81 23.72 18.86
N HIS A 17 24.69 23.03 18.86
CA HIS A 17 23.89 22.81 17.64
C HIS A 17 23.20 24.12 17.31
N SER A 18 23.76 24.86 16.35
CA SER A 18 23.08 26.00 15.73
C SER A 18 21.74 25.49 15.19
N ASP A 19 20.70 25.82 15.90
CA ASP A 19 19.32 25.61 15.49
C ASP A 19 19.03 26.48 14.24
N LYS A 20 19.50 26.01 13.08
CA LYS A 20 19.00 26.51 11.80
C LYS A 20 17.54 26.12 11.78
N GLN A 21 16.66 27.05 12.12
CA GLN A 21 15.22 26.94 11.91
C GLN A 21 15.00 26.37 10.51
N ARG A 22 14.83 25.06 10.45
CA ARG A 22 14.31 24.37 9.29
C ARG A 22 12.88 24.90 9.14
N LYS A 23 12.68 25.88 8.25
CA LYS A 23 11.33 26.26 7.83
C LYS A 23 10.64 24.97 7.41
N GLU A 24 9.74 24.47 8.28
CA GLU A 24 8.86 23.38 7.88
C GLU A 24 8.19 23.77 6.57
N PRO A 25 8.18 22.87 5.57
CA PRO A 25 7.45 23.14 4.36
C PRO A 25 6.00 23.37 4.79
N ARG A 26 5.49 24.56 4.49
CA ARG A 26 4.10 24.96 4.75
C ARG A 26 3.23 23.86 4.20
N SER A 27 2.66 23.02 5.06
CA SER A 27 1.69 22.00 4.65
C SER A 27 0.52 22.76 4.04
N VAL A 28 0.49 22.81 2.73
CA VAL A 28 -0.72 23.21 2.03
C VAL A 28 -1.73 22.13 2.43
N ALA A 29 -2.71 22.49 3.23
CA ALA A 29 -3.83 21.64 3.53
C ALA A 29 -4.57 21.40 2.20
N LEU A 30 -4.10 20.42 1.43
CA LEU A 30 -4.81 19.88 0.29
C LEU A 30 -6.09 19.30 0.88
N GLY A 31 -7.22 19.95 0.64
CA GLY A 31 -8.52 19.40 1.01
C GLY A 31 -8.62 17.96 0.53
N THR A 32 -9.25 17.09 1.31
CA THR A 32 -9.41 15.67 0.96
C THR A 32 -9.95 15.58 -0.48
N PRO A 33 -9.23 14.94 -1.41
CA PRO A 33 -9.67 14.84 -2.79
C PRO A 33 -11.01 14.12 -2.83
N LYS A 34 -12.01 14.75 -3.44
CA LYS A 34 -13.34 14.16 -3.62
C LYS A 34 -13.39 13.49 -4.98
N LEU A 35 -13.66 12.21 -4.99
CA LEU A 35 -13.87 11.45 -6.21
C LEU A 35 -15.20 11.84 -6.86
N ASN A 36 -15.23 12.01 -8.18
CA ASN A 36 -16.46 12.19 -8.96
C ASN A 36 -16.80 10.93 -9.77
N LEU A 37 -18.00 10.89 -10.35
CA LEU A 37 -18.49 9.71 -11.11
C LEU A 37 -17.59 9.35 -12.29
N GLU A 38 -17.09 10.33 -13.02
CA GLU A 38 -16.19 10.09 -14.17
C GLU A 38 -14.86 9.46 -13.73
N GLN A 39 -14.30 9.93 -12.64
CA GLN A 39 -13.09 9.35 -12.06
C GLN A 39 -13.36 7.93 -11.53
N ALA A 40 -14.52 7.70 -10.92
CA ALA A 40 -14.94 6.38 -10.47
C ALA A 40 -15.06 5.41 -11.65
N ARG A 41 -15.65 5.81 -12.78
CA ARG A 41 -15.73 5.01 -14.01
C ARG A 41 -14.36 4.59 -14.53
N ARG A 42 -13.37 5.47 -14.46
CA ARG A 42 -11.99 5.13 -14.85
C ARG A 42 -11.35 4.13 -13.88
N LEU A 43 -11.58 4.29 -12.59
CA LEU A 43 -10.98 3.43 -11.57
C LEU A 43 -11.52 2.00 -11.62
N ILE A 44 -12.80 1.79 -11.92
CA ILE A 44 -13.37 0.43 -11.99
C ILE A 44 -12.79 -0.41 -13.13
N GLN A 45 -12.25 0.21 -14.19
CA GLN A 45 -11.74 -0.54 -15.35
C GLN A 45 -10.60 -1.48 -14.97
N LEU A 46 -9.71 -1.06 -14.05
CA LEU A 46 -8.59 -1.87 -13.62
C LEU A 46 -9.02 -3.19 -12.96
N PRO A 47 -9.85 -3.20 -11.90
CA PRO A 47 -10.29 -4.44 -11.28
C PRO A 47 -11.22 -5.24 -12.20
N LEU A 48 -12.13 -4.62 -12.96
CA LEU A 48 -13.00 -5.34 -13.88
C LEU A 48 -12.23 -6.13 -14.95
N HIS A 49 -11.10 -5.61 -15.39
CA HIS A 49 -10.26 -6.29 -16.37
C HIS A 49 -9.66 -7.60 -15.84
N CYS A 50 -9.38 -7.70 -14.55
CA CYS A 50 -8.59 -8.81 -14.03
C CYS A 50 -9.31 -9.75 -13.06
N ILE A 51 -10.39 -9.34 -12.36
CA ILE A 51 -11.00 -10.17 -11.29
C ILE A 51 -11.49 -11.55 -11.77
N ASN A 52 -11.83 -11.68 -13.06
CA ASN A 52 -12.28 -12.93 -13.69
C ASN A 52 -11.21 -13.53 -14.63
N THR A 53 -10.00 -12.99 -14.65
CA THR A 53 -8.92 -13.46 -15.51
C THR A 53 -7.95 -14.30 -14.67
N GLU A 54 -7.95 -15.63 -14.92
CA GLU A 54 -7.18 -16.57 -14.11
C GLU A 54 -5.66 -16.45 -14.33
N TYR A 55 -5.23 -16.18 -15.55
CA TYR A 55 -3.80 -16.12 -15.92
C TYR A 55 -3.42 -14.80 -16.64
N PRO A 56 -2.18 -14.31 -16.45
CA PRO A 56 -1.11 -14.85 -15.59
C PRO A 56 -1.42 -14.66 -14.10
N ASN A 57 -1.01 -15.63 -13.26
CA ASN A 57 -1.26 -15.59 -11.83
C ASN A 57 -0.03 -16.06 -11.03
N ARG A 58 0.18 -15.45 -9.88
CA ARG A 58 1.20 -15.84 -8.92
C ARG A 58 0.55 -16.58 -7.75
N LEU A 59 0.84 -17.86 -7.63
CA LEU A 59 0.48 -18.66 -6.47
C LEU A 59 1.47 -18.38 -5.33
N GLY A 60 0.99 -17.74 -4.25
CA GLY A 60 1.78 -17.39 -3.06
C GLY A 60 1.40 -18.26 -1.87
N GLN A 61 1.51 -19.60 -1.99
CA GLN A 61 1.11 -20.53 -0.95
C GLN A 61 2.26 -21.43 -0.52
N THR A 62 2.17 -21.97 0.70
CA THR A 62 3.04 -23.03 1.16
C THR A 62 2.52 -24.36 0.64
N ILE A 63 3.38 -25.15 0.02
CA ILE A 63 3.07 -26.48 -0.53
C ILE A 63 3.58 -27.53 0.44
N GLY A 64 2.69 -28.33 0.99
CA GLY A 64 3.02 -29.45 1.86
C GLY A 64 3.15 -30.79 1.13
N SER A 65 2.54 -30.90 -0.07
CA SER A 65 2.55 -32.09 -0.91
C SER A 65 2.20 -31.74 -2.35
N ASP A 66 2.42 -32.68 -3.27
CA ASP A 66 2.05 -32.53 -4.70
C ASP A 66 0.54 -32.28 -4.90
N LYS A 67 -0.30 -32.69 -3.95
CA LYS A 67 -1.75 -32.46 -3.98
C LYS A 67 -2.13 -30.99 -3.83
N ASP A 68 -1.22 -30.18 -3.31
CA ASP A 68 -1.42 -28.75 -3.12
C ASP A 68 -1.12 -27.94 -4.39
N LEU A 69 -0.58 -28.62 -5.44
CA LEU A 69 -0.34 -28.03 -6.75
C LEU A 69 -1.65 -27.97 -7.54
N GLN A 70 -2.39 -26.90 -7.35
CA GLN A 70 -3.68 -26.67 -7.99
C GLN A 70 -3.71 -25.34 -8.73
N SER A 71 -4.70 -25.19 -9.63
CA SER A 71 -4.88 -23.91 -10.33
C SER A 71 -5.38 -22.81 -9.40
N PRO A 72 -5.17 -21.54 -9.74
CA PRO A 72 -5.68 -20.41 -8.95
C PRO A 72 -7.18 -20.52 -8.66
N LYS A 73 -7.96 -20.94 -9.64
CA LYS A 73 -9.42 -21.08 -9.51
C LYS A 73 -9.84 -22.19 -8.54
N VAL A 74 -9.06 -23.24 -8.44
CA VAL A 74 -9.31 -24.33 -7.48
C VAL A 74 -8.94 -23.90 -6.06
N LEU A 75 -7.81 -23.19 -5.91
CA LEU A 75 -7.30 -22.75 -4.62
C LEU A 75 -8.10 -21.58 -4.03
N HIS A 76 -8.54 -20.66 -4.88
CA HIS A 76 -9.20 -19.42 -4.50
C HIS A 76 -10.44 -19.17 -5.38
N PRO A 77 -11.50 -20.00 -5.31
CA PRO A 77 -12.60 -19.99 -6.26
C PRO A 77 -13.34 -18.64 -6.38
N SER A 78 -13.35 -17.85 -5.31
CA SER A 78 -13.94 -16.50 -5.32
C SER A 78 -12.95 -15.40 -5.72
N PHE A 79 -11.65 -15.64 -5.65
CA PHE A 79 -10.62 -14.62 -5.83
C PHE A 79 -9.45 -15.13 -6.68
N TYR A 80 -9.76 -15.89 -7.71
CA TYR A 80 -8.76 -16.54 -8.57
C TYR A 80 -8.15 -15.61 -9.62
N GLY A 81 -8.79 -14.47 -9.88
CA GLY A 81 -8.35 -13.55 -10.92
C GLY A 81 -7.24 -12.59 -10.47
N CYS A 82 -6.89 -11.69 -11.38
CA CYS A 82 -5.79 -10.74 -11.22
C CYS A 82 -4.42 -11.43 -11.08
N PHE A 83 -3.43 -10.70 -10.57
CA PHE A 83 -2.06 -11.23 -10.45
C PHE A 83 -1.93 -12.31 -9.36
N ASP A 84 -2.71 -12.20 -8.29
CA ASP A 84 -2.80 -13.15 -7.18
C ASP A 84 -4.13 -12.98 -6.43
N TRP A 85 -4.45 -13.89 -5.50
CA TRP A 85 -5.66 -13.82 -4.70
C TRP A 85 -5.77 -12.50 -3.91
N HIS A 86 -4.66 -11.96 -3.44
CA HIS A 86 -4.63 -10.71 -2.66
C HIS A 86 -5.02 -9.51 -3.53
N SER A 87 -4.45 -9.39 -4.73
CA SER A 87 -4.84 -8.35 -5.69
C SER A 87 -6.30 -8.50 -6.14
N SER A 88 -6.79 -9.74 -6.28
CA SER A 88 -8.20 -10.01 -6.57
C SER A 88 -9.13 -9.52 -5.45
N VAL A 89 -8.81 -9.81 -4.19
CA VAL A 89 -9.56 -9.31 -3.02
C VAL A 89 -9.61 -7.79 -3.02
N HIS A 90 -8.49 -7.12 -3.24
CA HIS A 90 -8.44 -5.65 -3.33
C HIS A 90 -9.24 -5.11 -4.51
N GLY A 91 -9.22 -5.81 -5.64
CA GLY A 91 -10.05 -5.48 -6.81
C GLY A 91 -11.55 -5.51 -6.46
N HIS A 92 -12.02 -6.59 -5.88
CA HIS A 92 -13.41 -6.72 -5.44
C HIS A 92 -13.80 -5.68 -4.39
N TRP A 93 -12.93 -5.45 -3.39
CA TRP A 93 -13.18 -4.43 -2.38
C TRP A 93 -13.29 -3.03 -2.97
N SER A 94 -12.43 -2.67 -3.92
CA SER A 94 -12.48 -1.36 -4.58
C SER A 94 -13.77 -1.20 -5.40
N LEU A 95 -14.21 -2.23 -6.13
CA LEU A 95 -15.48 -2.22 -6.87
C LEU A 95 -16.67 -2.00 -5.94
N VAL A 96 -16.77 -2.77 -4.85
CA VAL A 96 -17.86 -2.61 -3.86
C VAL A 96 -17.84 -1.23 -3.25
N THR A 97 -16.66 -0.70 -2.92
CA THR A 97 -16.53 0.64 -2.34
C THR A 97 -17.00 1.73 -3.30
N LEU A 98 -16.61 1.62 -4.58
CA LEU A 98 -17.02 2.58 -5.61
C LEU A 98 -18.51 2.50 -5.90
N LEU A 99 -19.08 1.30 -6.00
CA LEU A 99 -20.53 1.11 -6.19
C LEU A 99 -21.36 1.67 -5.02
N LYS A 100 -20.86 1.57 -3.78
CA LYS A 100 -21.53 2.19 -2.62
C LYS A 100 -21.51 3.71 -2.66
N GLN A 101 -20.44 4.31 -3.18
CA GLN A 101 -20.31 5.77 -3.31
C GLN A 101 -21.06 6.31 -4.54
N PHE A 102 -21.13 5.53 -5.60
CA PHE A 102 -21.72 5.88 -6.89
C PHE A 102 -22.66 4.76 -7.35
N PRO A 103 -23.90 4.70 -6.83
CA PRO A 103 -24.85 3.62 -7.16
C PRO A 103 -25.22 3.55 -8.65
N THR A 104 -24.99 4.61 -9.41
CA THR A 104 -25.23 4.70 -10.86
C THR A 104 -23.98 4.37 -11.70
N LEU A 105 -22.96 3.80 -11.08
CA LEU A 105 -21.73 3.39 -11.75
C LEU A 105 -22.02 2.14 -12.58
N GLU A 106 -21.91 2.29 -13.91
CA GLU A 106 -22.07 1.24 -14.92
C GLU A 106 -20.75 0.94 -15.61
#